data_dc5f9d599eaf18af009f36a25fe672b1
#
_entry.id   dc5f9d599eaf18af009f36a25fe672b1
#
_cell.length_a   1.000
_cell.length_b   1.000
_cell.length_c   1.000
_cell.angle_alpha   90.00
_cell.angle_beta   90.00
_cell.angle_gamma   90.00
#
_symmetry.space_group_name_H-M   'P 1'
#
loop_
_entity.id
_entity.type
_entity.pdbx_description
1 polymer ?
#
loop_
_entity_poly.entity_id
_entity_poly.type
_entity_poly.pdbx_seq_one_letter_code
_entity_poly.pdbx_strand_id
1 'polypeptide(L)'
;DALTLMVILSDNTATNLIIDRFGVAAVPRRLEWMGLKDTHLYNKIMKPATEPMPADQPKFGLGKTTPREMAKVMERIGRCELGTAPWVEKPGDAAICDVALHMLRNQFYRDTIPRYLETLDSTEEGSGIASKTGSLNAVRNDVAIVAGKSGPMILSIFTYDNQDHSWTVDNEGEVTIARMAKAIVERWSPAGIDGKTLVPGLGLS
;
A
#
# COMPACT_ATOMS: atom_id res chain seq x y z
N ASP A 1 -4.36 12.50 12.16
CA ASP A 1 -4.34 13.46 11.04
C ASP A 1 -3.16 13.22 10.06
N ALA A 2 -1.87 13.27 10.49
CA ALA A 2 -0.74 13.08 9.58
C ALA A 2 -0.72 11.68 8.95
N LEU A 3 -0.99 10.62 9.71
CA LEU A 3 -1.10 9.26 9.17
C LEU A 3 -2.21 9.15 8.13
N THR A 4 -3.35 9.75 8.36
CA THR A 4 -4.47 9.79 7.43
C THR A 4 -4.08 10.45 6.11
N LEU A 5 -3.47 11.64 6.17
CA LEU A 5 -2.99 12.35 4.99
C LEU A 5 -1.91 11.55 4.23
N MET A 6 -0.97 10.94 4.97
CA MET A 6 0.08 10.10 4.39
C MET A 6 -0.50 8.90 3.63
N VAL A 7 -1.49 8.22 4.19
CA VAL A 7 -2.04 7.01 3.57
C VAL A 7 -3.09 7.35 2.53
N ILE A 8 -4.09 8.19 2.83
CA ILE A 8 -5.23 8.45 1.95
C ILE A 8 -4.85 9.34 0.77
N LEU A 9 -4.07 10.39 0.99
CA LEU A 9 -3.68 11.37 -0.04
C LEU A 9 -2.24 11.22 -0.53
N SER A 10 -1.48 10.28 0.02
CA SER A 10 -0.03 10.19 -0.27
C SER A 10 0.71 11.51 -0.03
N ASP A 11 0.29 12.31 0.97
CA ASP A 11 0.87 13.61 1.23
C ASP A 11 2.35 13.48 1.67
N ASN A 12 3.24 14.11 0.89
CA ASN A 12 4.68 14.03 1.10
C ASN A 12 5.13 14.74 2.38
N THR A 13 4.46 15.84 2.74
CA THR A 13 4.76 16.58 3.96
C THR A 13 4.35 15.76 5.19
N ALA A 14 3.17 15.19 5.18
CA ALA A 14 2.70 14.30 6.23
C ALA A 14 3.61 13.07 6.36
N THR A 15 4.03 12.48 5.25
CA THR A 15 5.00 11.36 5.26
C THR A 15 6.30 11.77 5.93
N ASN A 16 6.85 12.94 5.58
CA ASN A 16 8.07 13.43 6.20
C ASN A 16 7.92 13.72 7.70
N LEU A 17 6.76 14.23 8.13
CA LEU A 17 6.47 14.41 9.56
C LEU A 17 6.45 13.08 10.33
N ILE A 18 5.90 12.03 9.74
CA ILE A 18 5.93 10.69 10.33
C ILE A 18 7.35 10.15 10.39
N ILE A 19 8.14 10.33 9.33
CA ILE A 19 9.56 9.94 9.31
C ILE A 19 10.34 10.73 10.38
N ASP A 20 10.09 12.02 10.55
CA ASP A 20 10.73 12.84 11.58
C ASP A 20 10.38 12.37 13.00
N ARG A 21 9.14 11.93 13.20
CA ARG A 21 8.67 11.46 14.51
C ARG A 21 9.31 10.15 14.94
N PHE A 22 9.51 9.22 14.00
CA PHE A 22 9.99 7.87 14.28
C PHE A 22 11.47 7.65 13.90
N GLY A 23 12.02 8.50 13.05
CA GLY A 23 13.35 8.37 12.45
C GLY A 23 13.37 7.46 11.23
N VAL A 24 14.26 7.76 10.28
CA VAL A 24 14.45 6.96 9.05
C VAL A 24 14.78 5.50 9.40
N ALA A 25 15.60 5.26 10.42
CA ALA A 25 16.03 3.93 10.81
C ALA A 25 14.91 3.05 11.44
N ALA A 26 13.79 3.63 11.86
CA ALA A 26 12.70 2.86 12.47
C ALA A 26 12.03 1.92 11.47
N VAL A 27 11.86 2.37 10.22
CA VAL A 27 11.23 1.57 9.17
C VAL A 27 12.09 0.37 8.77
N PRO A 28 13.38 0.53 8.36
CA PRO A 28 14.24 -0.61 8.05
C PRO A 28 14.31 -1.63 9.19
N ARG A 29 14.48 -1.19 10.43
CA ARG A 29 14.51 -2.08 11.60
C ARG A 29 13.24 -2.89 11.76
N ARG A 30 12.08 -2.28 11.49
CA ARG A 30 10.78 -2.98 11.54
C ARG A 30 10.67 -4.00 10.40
N LEU A 31 11.08 -3.63 9.20
CA LEU A 31 11.06 -4.50 8.03
C LEU A 31 12.00 -5.70 8.19
N GLU A 32 13.20 -5.49 8.72
CA GLU A 32 14.14 -6.55 9.04
C GLU A 32 13.56 -7.55 10.05
N TRP A 33 12.94 -7.04 11.12
CA TRP A 33 12.24 -7.89 12.10
C TRP A 33 11.10 -8.68 11.44
N MET A 34 10.42 -8.13 10.44
CA MET A 34 9.40 -8.81 9.65
C MET A 34 9.99 -9.80 8.64
N GLY A 35 11.31 -9.88 8.50
CA GLY A 35 12.00 -10.71 7.51
C GLY A 35 11.92 -10.16 6.08
N LEU A 36 11.65 -8.86 5.92
CA LEU A 36 11.58 -8.17 4.64
C LEU A 36 12.93 -7.52 4.36
N LYS A 37 13.79 -8.22 3.60
CA LYS A 37 15.20 -7.86 3.41
C LYS A 37 15.46 -6.95 2.21
N ASP A 38 14.54 -6.96 1.25
CA ASP A 38 14.67 -6.21 0.00
C ASP A 38 13.95 -4.85 0.05
N THR A 39 13.28 -4.54 1.17
CA THR A 39 12.59 -3.27 1.36
C THR A 39 13.38 -2.33 2.26
N HIS A 40 13.72 -1.17 1.72
CA HIS A 40 14.51 -0.16 2.39
C HIS A 40 13.89 1.22 2.26
N LEU A 41 13.93 1.98 3.35
CA LEU A 41 13.70 3.42 3.34
C LEU A 41 15.07 4.09 3.46
N TYR A 42 15.44 4.92 2.50
CA TYR A 42 16.75 5.57 2.45
C TYR A 42 16.75 6.96 3.05
N ASN A 43 15.75 7.78 2.71
CA ASN A 43 15.69 9.16 3.15
C ASN A 43 14.26 9.71 3.13
N LYS A 44 14.11 10.96 3.51
CA LYS A 44 12.83 11.68 3.39
C LYS A 44 12.55 12.08 1.95
N ILE A 45 11.26 12.29 1.64
CA ILE A 45 10.80 12.66 0.32
C ILE A 45 11.28 14.06 -0.04
N MET A 46 11.89 14.22 -1.21
CA MET A 46 12.40 15.49 -1.74
C MET A 46 13.35 16.21 -0.77
N LYS A 47 14.08 15.46 0.04
CA LYS A 47 15.10 16.00 0.95
C LYS A 47 16.46 15.39 0.61
N PRO A 48 17.55 16.12 0.81
CA PRO A 48 18.89 15.54 0.70
C PRO A 48 19.04 14.36 1.64
N ALA A 49 19.81 13.37 1.20
CA ALA A 49 20.21 12.27 2.07
C ALA A 49 21.06 12.80 3.23
N THR A 50 20.78 12.32 4.44
CA THR A 50 21.52 12.69 5.65
C THR A 50 22.61 11.66 6.00
N GLU A 51 22.56 10.51 5.37
CA GLU A 51 23.48 9.38 5.57
C GLU A 51 24.08 8.97 4.22
N PRO A 52 25.25 8.29 4.21
CA PRO A 52 25.77 7.70 2.99
C PRO A 52 24.77 6.74 2.36
N MET A 53 24.49 6.92 1.07
CA MET A 53 23.51 6.12 0.34
C MET A 53 24.18 4.96 -0.39
N PRO A 54 23.49 3.81 -0.52
CA PRO A 54 23.95 2.72 -1.39
C PRO A 54 24.09 3.19 -2.84
N ALA A 55 24.99 2.56 -3.60
CA ALA A 55 25.26 2.94 -4.98
C ALA A 55 24.03 2.84 -5.91
N ASP A 56 23.04 2.00 -5.57
CA ASP A 56 21.80 1.83 -6.31
C ASP A 56 20.69 2.82 -5.91
N GLN A 57 20.89 3.62 -4.85
CA GLN A 57 19.90 4.57 -4.36
C GLN A 57 19.41 5.57 -5.43
N PRO A 58 20.26 6.11 -6.30
CA PRO A 58 19.79 7.04 -7.35
C PRO A 58 18.72 6.44 -8.26
N LYS A 59 18.72 5.12 -8.46
CA LYS A 59 17.67 4.41 -9.20
C LYS A 59 16.36 4.32 -8.42
N PHE A 60 16.44 4.16 -7.11
CA PHE A 60 15.27 3.87 -6.26
C PHE A 60 14.74 5.07 -5.47
N GLY A 61 15.46 6.20 -5.47
CA GLY A 61 15.00 7.44 -4.84
C GLY A 61 14.85 7.33 -3.33
N LEU A 62 13.63 7.56 -2.83
CA LEU A 62 13.26 7.52 -1.41
C LEU A 62 13.57 6.18 -0.75
N GLY A 63 13.36 5.10 -1.49
CA GLY A 63 13.49 3.74 -0.99
C GLY A 63 13.30 2.72 -2.09
N LYS A 64 13.48 1.46 -1.74
CA LYS A 64 13.38 0.33 -2.66
C LYS A 64 12.56 -0.78 -2.04
N THR A 65 11.81 -1.51 -2.85
CA THR A 65 11.02 -2.66 -2.43
C THR A 65 10.78 -3.62 -3.57
N THR A 66 10.08 -4.72 -3.29
CA THR A 66 9.62 -5.69 -4.27
C THR A 66 8.11 -5.92 -4.15
N PRO A 67 7.41 -6.31 -5.24
CA PRO A 67 6.00 -6.67 -5.17
C PRO A 67 5.71 -7.73 -4.12
N ARG A 68 6.59 -8.73 -4.00
CA ARG A 68 6.45 -9.83 -3.02
C ARG A 68 6.47 -9.33 -1.58
N GLU A 69 7.37 -8.42 -1.25
CA GLU A 69 7.47 -7.92 0.12
C GLU A 69 6.32 -6.99 0.47
N MET A 70 5.88 -6.16 -0.47
CA MET A 70 4.70 -5.33 -0.25
C MET A 70 3.42 -6.16 -0.12
N ALA A 71 3.30 -7.25 -0.87
CA ALA A 71 2.20 -8.20 -0.67
C ALA A 71 2.22 -8.80 0.75
N LYS A 72 3.39 -9.16 1.29
CA LYS A 72 3.52 -9.64 2.68
C LYS A 72 3.16 -8.58 3.72
N VAL A 73 3.49 -7.31 3.48
CA VAL A 73 3.06 -6.21 4.37
C VAL A 73 1.53 -6.12 4.39
N MET A 74 0.89 -6.13 3.22
CA MET A 74 -0.57 -6.08 3.11
C MET A 74 -1.23 -7.33 3.73
N GLU A 75 -0.65 -8.50 3.55
CA GLU A 75 -1.14 -9.74 4.17
C GLU A 75 -1.14 -9.62 5.70
N ARG A 76 -0.05 -9.13 6.29
CA ARG A 76 0.05 -8.94 7.74
C ARG A 76 -0.95 -7.92 8.26
N ILE A 77 -1.17 -6.83 7.52
CA ILE A 77 -2.21 -5.85 7.86
C ILE A 77 -3.59 -6.52 7.80
N GLY A 78 -3.90 -7.20 6.70
CA GLY A 78 -5.18 -7.85 6.49
C GLY A 78 -5.49 -8.96 7.49
N ARG A 79 -4.48 -9.68 7.97
CA ARG A 79 -4.63 -10.73 9.00
C ARG A 79 -4.50 -10.19 10.43
N CYS A 80 -4.22 -8.92 10.58
CA CYS A 80 -3.84 -8.32 11.86
C CYS A 80 -2.66 -9.04 12.55
N GLU A 81 -1.68 -9.47 11.77
CA GLU A 81 -0.45 -10.12 12.22
C GLU A 81 0.72 -9.12 12.25
N LEU A 82 0.48 -7.94 12.82
CA LEU A 82 1.51 -6.89 12.89
C LEU A 82 2.62 -7.24 13.87
N GLY A 83 2.38 -8.22 14.73
CA GLY A 83 3.34 -8.80 15.64
C GLY A 83 3.82 -7.84 16.73
N THR A 84 4.36 -8.40 17.78
CA THR A 84 5.05 -7.68 18.83
C THR A 84 6.53 -7.71 18.57
N ALA A 85 7.10 -6.62 18.08
CA ALA A 85 8.54 -6.48 18.11
C ALA A 85 8.98 -6.32 19.57
N PRO A 86 10.19 -6.81 19.95
CA PRO A 86 10.66 -6.75 21.34
C PRO A 86 10.71 -5.34 21.96
N TRP A 87 10.68 -4.32 21.11
CA TRP A 87 10.68 -2.90 21.53
C TRP A 87 9.29 -2.25 21.52
N VAL A 88 8.22 -3.02 21.26
CA VAL A 88 6.84 -2.53 21.32
C VAL A 88 6.25 -3.00 22.66
N GLU A 89 5.99 -2.05 23.54
CA GLU A 89 5.47 -2.34 24.89
C GLU A 89 4.07 -2.94 24.90
N LYS A 90 3.31 -2.72 23.82
CA LYS A 90 1.97 -3.31 23.64
C LYS A 90 1.86 -4.00 22.30
N PRO A 91 1.24 -5.19 22.24
CA PRO A 91 0.89 -5.81 20.96
C PRO A 91 0.01 -4.86 20.14
N GLY A 92 0.19 -4.85 18.84
CA GLY A 92 -0.78 -4.26 17.93
C GLY A 92 -2.12 -4.95 18.20
N ASP A 93 -3.10 -4.19 18.67
CA ASP A 93 -4.45 -4.70 18.88
C ASP A 93 -5.28 -4.59 17.61
N ALA A 94 -6.47 -5.17 17.63
CA ALA A 94 -7.40 -5.11 16.49
C ALA A 94 -7.69 -3.66 16.08
N ALA A 95 -7.76 -2.72 17.00
CA ALA A 95 -8.01 -1.31 16.72
C ALA A 95 -6.94 -0.67 15.82
N ILE A 96 -5.67 -1.07 15.94
CA ILE A 96 -4.61 -0.58 15.05
C ILE A 96 -4.81 -1.10 13.62
N CYS A 97 -5.18 -2.36 13.49
CA CYS A 97 -5.46 -2.97 12.19
C CYS A 97 -6.69 -2.34 11.54
N ASP A 98 -7.73 -2.10 12.32
CA ASP A 98 -8.95 -1.41 11.87
C ASP A 98 -8.64 -0.02 11.34
N VAL A 99 -7.87 0.78 12.07
CA VAL A 99 -7.46 2.11 11.62
C VAL A 99 -6.63 2.03 10.34
N ALA A 100 -5.70 1.08 10.23
CA ALA A 100 -4.88 0.91 9.03
C ALA A 100 -5.74 0.52 7.81
N LEU A 101 -6.65 -0.44 7.98
CA LEU A 101 -7.56 -0.86 6.93
C LEU A 101 -8.54 0.24 6.54
N HIS A 102 -9.09 0.97 7.51
CA HIS A 102 -9.95 2.12 7.25
C HIS A 102 -9.26 3.16 6.37
N MET A 103 -8.02 3.53 6.70
CA MET A 103 -7.26 4.47 5.87
C MET A 103 -7.00 3.92 4.47
N LEU A 104 -6.60 2.65 4.33
CA LEU A 104 -6.33 2.02 3.04
C LEU A 104 -7.60 1.87 2.17
N ARG A 105 -8.75 1.59 2.77
CA ARG A 105 -10.05 1.52 2.07
C ARG A 105 -10.50 2.88 1.55
N ASN A 106 -10.07 3.96 2.18
CA ASN A 106 -10.39 5.33 1.81
C ASN A 106 -9.29 5.99 0.97
N GLN A 107 -8.40 5.19 0.33
CA GLN A 107 -7.40 5.70 -0.61
C GLN A 107 -8.07 6.57 -1.67
N PHE A 108 -7.55 7.79 -1.83
CA PHE A 108 -8.10 8.77 -2.79
C PHE A 108 -7.77 8.41 -4.24
N TYR A 109 -6.55 7.90 -4.48
CA TYR A 109 -6.11 7.53 -5.83
C TYR A 109 -6.57 6.12 -6.17
N ARG A 110 -7.59 6.03 -7.06
CA ARG A 110 -8.24 4.77 -7.41
C ARG A 110 -8.11 4.39 -8.89
N ASP A 111 -7.13 4.98 -9.56
CA ASP A 111 -6.94 4.85 -11.01
C ASP A 111 -6.12 3.62 -11.43
N THR A 112 -5.69 2.81 -10.47
CA THR A 112 -4.87 1.60 -10.62
C THR A 112 -5.68 0.34 -10.32
N ILE A 113 -5.36 -0.44 -9.29
CA ILE A 113 -6.09 -1.70 -8.97
C ILE A 113 -7.61 -1.50 -8.90
N PRO A 114 -8.16 -0.47 -8.24
CA PRO A 114 -9.61 -0.31 -8.12
C PRO A 114 -10.33 0.07 -9.42
N ARG A 115 -9.66 0.69 -10.38
CA ARG A 115 -10.24 1.41 -11.53
C ARG A 115 -11.35 0.66 -12.27
N TYR A 116 -11.21 -0.64 -12.46
CA TYR A 116 -12.18 -1.45 -13.20
C TYR A 116 -12.89 -2.50 -12.35
N LEU A 117 -12.74 -2.43 -11.04
CA LEU A 117 -13.24 -3.44 -10.10
C LEU A 117 -14.37 -2.96 -9.23
N GLU A 118 -14.43 -1.66 -8.96
CA GLU A 118 -15.43 -1.09 -8.06
C GLU A 118 -16.50 -0.32 -8.81
N THR A 119 -17.72 -0.52 -8.35
CA THR A 119 -18.79 0.45 -8.58
C THR A 119 -18.77 1.46 -7.43
N LEU A 120 -18.90 2.74 -7.76
CA LEU A 120 -18.81 3.86 -6.83
C LEU A 120 -19.82 3.82 -5.66
N ASP A 121 -20.85 3.05 -5.79
CA ASP A 121 -21.93 2.86 -4.81
C ASP A 121 -21.69 1.70 -3.86
N SER A 122 -20.48 1.18 -3.85
CA SER A 122 -20.12 0.21 -2.87
C SER A 122 -20.02 0.86 -1.50
N THR A 123 -21.14 1.32 -1.00
CA THR A 123 -21.51 1.23 0.38
C THR A 123 -21.07 2.33 1.34
N GLU A 124 -21.99 2.71 2.22
CA GLU A 124 -21.74 3.36 3.51
C GLU A 124 -20.61 2.72 4.33
N GLU A 125 -20.24 1.49 4.01
CA GLU A 125 -19.21 0.69 4.69
C GLU A 125 -17.80 0.85 4.08
N GLY A 126 -17.64 1.65 3.02
CA GLY A 126 -16.37 1.90 2.34
C GLY A 126 -16.05 0.88 1.25
N SER A 127 -14.92 1.09 0.59
CA SER A 127 -14.48 0.29 -0.54
C SER A 127 -14.16 -1.17 -0.16
N GLY A 128 -14.48 -2.11 -1.04
CA GLY A 128 -14.01 -3.50 -0.98
C GLY A 128 -12.53 -3.67 -1.33
N ILE A 129 -11.81 -2.59 -1.58
CA ILE A 129 -10.39 -2.59 -1.90
C ILE A 129 -9.66 -1.62 -0.98
N ALA A 130 -8.78 -2.17 -0.16
CA ALA A 130 -7.85 -1.42 0.67
C ALA A 130 -6.50 -1.33 -0.05
N SER A 131 -6.10 -0.15 -0.54
CA SER A 131 -4.92 -0.02 -1.39
C SER A 131 -3.98 1.11 -0.99
N LYS A 132 -2.74 1.05 -1.50
CA LYS A 132 -1.77 2.14 -1.45
C LYS A 132 -0.98 2.21 -2.73
N THR A 133 -1.11 3.34 -3.41
CA THR A 133 -0.37 3.65 -4.64
C THR A 133 1.03 4.20 -4.35
N GLY A 134 1.91 4.13 -5.35
CA GLY A 134 3.22 4.78 -5.34
C GLY A 134 3.67 5.08 -6.77
N SER A 135 4.04 6.34 -7.03
CA SER A 135 4.33 6.78 -8.40
C SER A 135 5.59 7.66 -8.46
N LEU A 136 6.38 7.43 -9.50
CA LEU A 136 7.47 8.28 -9.97
C LEU A 136 7.30 8.48 -11.49
N ASN A 137 8.15 9.29 -12.13
CA ASN A 137 7.99 9.59 -13.57
C ASN A 137 7.82 8.35 -14.45
N ALA A 138 8.66 7.33 -14.26
CA ALA A 138 8.64 6.10 -15.05
C ALA A 138 8.17 4.87 -14.25
N VAL A 139 7.51 5.09 -13.10
CA VAL A 139 7.09 4.02 -12.19
C VAL A 139 5.65 4.24 -11.76
N ARG A 140 4.84 3.19 -11.82
CA ARG A 140 3.50 3.14 -11.20
C ARG A 140 3.38 1.84 -10.43
N ASN A 141 2.96 1.94 -9.19
CA ASN A 141 2.82 0.79 -8.31
C ASN A 141 1.49 0.89 -7.57
N ASP A 142 0.90 -0.25 -7.30
CA ASP A 142 -0.20 -0.34 -6.35
C ASP A 142 -0.17 -1.68 -5.63
N VAL A 143 -0.50 -1.65 -4.35
CA VAL A 143 -0.68 -2.83 -3.52
C VAL A 143 -2.05 -2.78 -2.85
N ALA A 144 -2.77 -3.89 -2.85
CA ALA A 144 -4.13 -3.91 -2.36
C ALA A 144 -4.51 -5.24 -1.68
N ILE A 145 -5.42 -5.12 -0.71
CA ILE A 145 -6.26 -6.21 -0.25
C ILE A 145 -7.59 -6.03 -0.97
N VAL A 146 -8.02 -7.06 -1.68
CA VAL A 146 -9.30 -7.08 -2.42
C VAL A 146 -10.22 -8.08 -1.75
N ALA A 147 -11.39 -7.60 -1.31
CA ALA A 147 -12.42 -8.43 -0.68
C ALA A 147 -13.22 -9.19 -1.74
N GLY A 148 -12.61 -10.18 -2.37
CA GLY A 148 -13.32 -11.04 -3.32
C GLY A 148 -14.38 -11.91 -2.63
N LYS A 149 -15.55 -12.09 -3.25
CA LYS A 149 -16.61 -12.98 -2.75
C LYS A 149 -16.17 -14.44 -2.66
N SER A 150 -15.14 -14.83 -3.41
CA SER A 150 -14.52 -16.16 -3.34
C SER A 150 -13.42 -16.24 -2.28
N GLY A 151 -13.16 -15.18 -1.56
CA GLY A 151 -12.13 -15.02 -0.55
C GLY A 151 -11.26 -13.79 -0.78
N PRO A 152 -10.61 -13.27 0.25
CA PRO A 152 -9.73 -12.11 0.14
C PRO A 152 -8.50 -12.43 -0.71
N MET A 153 -8.08 -11.47 -1.51
CA MET A 153 -6.89 -11.54 -2.35
C MET A 153 -5.95 -10.39 -2.02
N ILE A 154 -4.65 -10.63 -2.16
CA ILE A 154 -3.64 -9.59 -2.08
C ILE A 154 -3.03 -9.43 -3.46
N LEU A 155 -3.11 -8.23 -4.00
CA LEU A 155 -2.51 -7.85 -5.26
C LEU A 155 -1.36 -6.87 -4.99
N SER A 156 -0.23 -7.10 -5.64
CA SER A 156 0.91 -6.19 -5.62
C SER A 156 1.47 -6.12 -7.03
N ILE A 157 1.18 -5.03 -7.73
CA ILE A 157 1.46 -4.86 -9.14
C ILE A 157 2.31 -3.62 -9.32
N PHE A 158 3.50 -3.80 -9.90
CA PHE A 158 4.47 -2.74 -10.15
C PHE A 158 4.79 -2.66 -11.63
N THR A 159 4.83 -1.45 -12.14
CA THR A 159 5.37 -1.14 -13.47
C THR A 159 6.55 -0.20 -13.33
N TYR A 160 7.58 -0.39 -14.13
CA TYR A 160 8.78 0.44 -14.12
C TYR A 160 9.35 0.57 -15.55
N ASP A 161 10.21 1.56 -15.72
CA ASP A 161 10.75 1.93 -17.04
C ASP A 161 9.64 2.26 -18.05
N ASN A 162 8.49 2.77 -17.56
CA ASN A 162 7.38 3.20 -18.41
C ASN A 162 7.84 4.32 -19.35
N GLN A 163 7.43 4.26 -20.61
CA GLN A 163 7.75 5.30 -21.58
C GLN A 163 6.81 6.51 -21.47
N ASP A 164 5.60 6.27 -21.00
CA ASP A 164 4.64 7.32 -20.67
C ASP A 164 4.93 7.91 -19.29
N HIS A 165 5.43 9.14 -19.26
CA HIS A 165 5.71 9.89 -18.03
C HIS A 165 4.58 10.84 -17.61
N SER A 166 3.43 10.75 -18.25
CA SER A 166 2.28 11.59 -17.91
C SER A 166 1.76 11.31 -16.48
N TRP A 167 1.19 12.34 -15.88
CA TRP A 167 0.55 12.26 -14.56
C TRP A 167 -0.98 12.31 -14.71
N THR A 168 -1.49 11.59 -15.69
CA THR A 168 -2.93 11.45 -15.95
C THR A 168 -3.38 10.06 -15.58
N VAL A 169 -4.67 9.92 -15.32
CA VAL A 169 -5.32 8.63 -15.02
C VAL A 169 -5.22 7.61 -16.17
N ASP A 170 -4.87 8.07 -17.37
CA ASP A 170 -4.69 7.22 -18.55
C ASP A 170 -3.22 6.86 -18.82
N ASN A 171 -2.32 7.16 -17.86
CA ASN A 171 -0.94 6.72 -17.94
C ASN A 171 -0.84 5.21 -18.19
N GLU A 172 0.05 4.80 -19.11
CA GLU A 172 0.15 3.39 -19.53
C GLU A 172 0.40 2.42 -18.38
N GLY A 173 1.19 2.83 -17.37
CA GLY A 173 1.48 2.02 -16.18
C GLY A 173 0.25 1.85 -15.30
N GLU A 174 -0.53 2.91 -15.09
CA GLU A 174 -1.77 2.86 -14.31
C GLU A 174 -2.83 1.99 -14.98
N VAL A 175 -3.03 2.19 -16.29
CA VAL A 175 -3.96 1.38 -17.10
C VAL A 175 -3.53 -0.10 -17.12
N THR A 176 -2.23 -0.37 -17.20
CA THR A 176 -1.70 -1.74 -17.14
C THR A 176 -2.02 -2.41 -15.82
N ILE A 177 -1.75 -1.73 -14.69
CA ILE A 177 -2.08 -2.23 -13.36
C ILE A 177 -3.59 -2.52 -13.25
N ALA A 178 -4.42 -1.59 -13.70
CA ALA A 178 -5.88 -1.72 -13.64
C ALA A 178 -6.40 -2.92 -14.45
N ARG A 179 -5.89 -3.13 -15.67
CA ARG A 179 -6.26 -4.27 -16.53
C ARG A 179 -5.79 -5.61 -15.95
N MET A 180 -4.58 -5.66 -15.41
CA MET A 180 -4.05 -6.85 -14.74
C MET A 180 -4.91 -7.20 -13.52
N ALA A 181 -5.22 -6.22 -12.66
CA ALA A 181 -6.08 -6.43 -11.50
C ALA A 181 -7.46 -6.95 -11.90
N LYS A 182 -8.08 -6.36 -12.92
CA LYS A 182 -9.36 -6.84 -13.46
C LYS A 182 -9.28 -8.30 -13.88
N ALA A 183 -8.32 -8.67 -14.72
CA ALA A 183 -8.17 -10.04 -15.21
C ALA A 183 -7.95 -11.06 -14.07
N ILE A 184 -7.19 -10.68 -13.05
CA ILE A 184 -6.94 -11.52 -11.88
C ILE A 184 -8.23 -11.72 -11.08
N VAL A 185 -8.94 -10.63 -10.77
CA VAL A 185 -10.16 -10.71 -9.95
C VAL A 185 -11.27 -11.43 -10.69
N GLU A 186 -11.48 -11.19 -11.98
CA GLU A 186 -12.46 -11.91 -12.79
C GLU A 186 -12.17 -13.42 -12.82
N ARG A 187 -10.90 -13.80 -12.80
CA ARG A 187 -10.50 -15.22 -12.81
C ARG A 187 -10.69 -15.91 -11.46
N TRP A 188 -10.35 -15.24 -10.36
CA TRP A 188 -10.32 -15.86 -9.02
C TRP A 188 -11.49 -15.50 -8.12
N SER A 189 -12.19 -14.42 -8.42
CA SER A 189 -13.45 -14.05 -7.75
C SER A 189 -14.51 -13.64 -8.78
N PRO A 190 -14.97 -14.58 -9.64
CA PRO A 190 -15.95 -14.29 -10.69
C PRO A 190 -17.28 -13.76 -10.16
N ALA A 191 -17.59 -14.02 -8.89
CA ALA A 191 -18.77 -13.48 -8.21
C ALA A 191 -18.61 -12.00 -7.81
N GLY A 192 -17.44 -11.40 -8.04
CA GLY A 192 -17.14 -10.00 -7.76
C GLY A 192 -16.53 -9.75 -6.39
N ILE A 193 -16.66 -8.52 -5.93
CA ILE A 193 -16.08 -8.02 -4.68
C ILE A 193 -17.21 -7.81 -3.66
N ASP A 194 -16.91 -8.04 -2.38
CA ASP A 194 -17.81 -7.77 -1.27
C ASP A 194 -17.11 -6.91 -0.23
N GLY A 195 -17.43 -5.63 -0.21
CA GLY A 195 -16.84 -4.66 0.71
C GLY A 195 -17.14 -4.92 2.19
N LYS A 196 -18.19 -5.68 2.50
CA LYS A 196 -18.59 -6.01 3.87
C LYS A 196 -17.64 -6.97 4.56
N THR A 197 -16.92 -7.77 3.79
CA THR A 197 -16.08 -8.86 4.30
C THR A 197 -14.61 -8.63 4.07
N LEU A 198 -14.16 -7.37 4.05
CA LEU A 198 -12.76 -7.07 3.75
C LEU A 198 -11.79 -7.81 4.66
N VAL A 199 -12.16 -8.00 5.91
CA VAL A 199 -11.41 -8.83 6.86
C VAL A 199 -12.39 -9.51 7.80
N PRO A 200 -12.55 -10.84 7.71
CA PRO A 200 -13.38 -11.58 8.64
C PRO A 200 -12.88 -11.37 10.08
N GLY A 201 -13.72 -10.82 10.95
CA GLY A 201 -13.39 -10.61 12.35
C GLY A 201 -12.85 -9.22 12.70
N LEU A 202 -12.54 -8.36 11.75
CA LEU A 202 -12.36 -6.93 11.99
C LEU A 202 -13.72 -6.25 11.82
N GLY A 203 -14.48 -6.22 12.89
CA GLY A 203 -15.74 -5.49 12.92
C GLY A 203 -15.48 -4.00 12.83
N LEU A 204 -15.49 -3.47 11.63
CA LEU A 204 -15.73 -2.05 11.39
C LEU A 204 -17.25 -1.87 11.46
N SER A 205 -17.80 -1.82 12.65
CA SER A 205 -19.15 -1.32 12.92
C SER A 205 -19.10 0.16 13.18
#